data_0c2ef832b809b46e678efc86aebcf971
#
_entry.id   0c2ef832b809b46e678efc86aebcf971
#
_cell.length_a   1.000
_cell.length_b   1.000
_cell.length_c   1.000
_cell.angle_alpha   90.00
_cell.angle_beta   90.00
_cell.angle_gamma   90.00
#
_symmetry.space_group_name_H-M   'P 1'
#
loop_
_entity.id
_entity.type
_entity.pdbx_description
1 polymer ?
#
loop_
_entity_poly.entity_id
_entity_poly.type
_entity_poly.pdbx_seq_one_letter_code
_entity_poly.pdbx_strand_id
1 'polypeptide(L)'
;ALNWYEKKVNKVDALVLLQPTTPFRSIRRFKKTMEIFKKNTKKNYVSISKPKDLSSLNGSFYVISTKEFKKEKAFLTKNSIGIFLKDKKEQIDIDTKIDLNRAKSFL
;
A
#
# COMPACT_ATOMS: atom_id res chain seq x y z
N ALA A 1 -15.06 4.51 -9.31
CA ALA A 1 -14.11 5.62 -9.45
C ALA A 1 -13.10 5.38 -10.57
N LEU A 2 -12.44 4.23 -10.58
CA LEU A 2 -11.45 3.90 -11.61
C LEU A 2 -12.03 3.91 -13.02
N ASN A 3 -13.17 3.24 -13.24
CA ASN A 3 -13.79 3.17 -14.56
C ASN A 3 -14.22 4.55 -15.06
N TRP A 4 -14.74 5.37 -14.14
CA TRP A 4 -15.10 6.75 -14.48
C TRP A 4 -13.87 7.56 -14.90
N TYR A 5 -12.78 7.46 -14.15
CA TYR A 5 -11.54 8.18 -14.45
C TYR A 5 -10.99 7.80 -15.82
N GLU A 6 -10.89 6.50 -16.11
CA GLU A 6 -10.36 6.02 -17.39
C GLU A 6 -11.21 6.48 -18.57
N LYS A 7 -12.52 6.54 -18.38
CA LYS A 7 -13.46 6.99 -19.43
C LYS A 7 -13.40 8.49 -19.68
N LYS A 8 -13.24 9.30 -18.62
CA LYS A 8 -13.33 10.76 -18.69
C LYS A 8 -11.99 11.47 -18.83
N VAL A 9 -10.92 10.92 -18.30
CA VAL A 9 -9.62 11.59 -18.21
C VAL A 9 -8.54 10.86 -18.99
N ASN A 10 -8.09 9.68 -18.53
CA ASN A 10 -7.00 8.97 -19.17
C ASN A 10 -6.96 7.50 -18.69
N LYS A 11 -6.31 6.64 -19.50
CA LYS A 11 -6.09 5.25 -19.15
C LYS A 11 -5.13 5.14 -17.97
N VAL A 12 -5.41 4.21 -17.05
CA VAL A 12 -4.64 3.98 -15.83
C VAL A 12 -3.95 2.61 -15.90
N ASP A 13 -2.63 2.57 -15.74
CA ASP A 13 -1.84 1.32 -15.79
C ASP A 13 -1.70 0.65 -14.43
N ALA A 14 -1.69 1.43 -13.36
CA ALA A 14 -1.52 0.92 -12.00
C ALA A 14 -2.29 1.77 -10.99
N LEU A 15 -2.62 1.15 -9.86
CA LEU A 15 -3.28 1.80 -8.74
C LEU A 15 -2.39 1.74 -7.52
N VAL A 16 -2.33 2.85 -6.79
CA VAL A 16 -1.66 2.94 -5.50
C VAL A 16 -2.69 3.40 -4.49
N LEU A 17 -2.89 2.62 -3.43
CA LEU A 17 -3.76 3.01 -2.32
C LEU A 17 -2.90 3.40 -1.12
N LEU A 18 -3.08 4.63 -0.66
CA LEU A 18 -2.43 5.17 0.53
C LEU A 18 -3.52 5.51 1.54
N GLN A 19 -3.56 4.81 2.67
CA GLN A 19 -4.58 5.08 3.68
C GLN A 19 -4.21 6.32 4.50
N PRO A 20 -5.17 7.24 4.74
CA PRO A 20 -4.87 8.48 5.48
C PRO A 20 -4.58 8.27 6.96
N THR A 21 -4.96 7.12 7.52
CA THR A 21 -4.73 6.77 8.93
C THR A 21 -3.30 6.29 9.23
N THR A 22 -2.43 6.20 8.21
CA THR A 22 -1.02 5.84 8.37
C THR A 22 -0.14 7.06 8.07
N PRO A 23 0.12 7.93 9.08
CA PRO A 23 0.74 9.24 8.83
C PRO A 23 2.23 9.21 8.52
N PHE A 24 2.95 8.17 8.93
CA PHE A 24 4.40 8.09 8.76
C PHE A 24 4.74 7.12 7.63
N ARG A 25 4.90 7.65 6.41
CA ARG A 25 5.32 6.86 5.25
C ARG A 25 6.75 7.21 4.86
N SER A 26 7.54 6.21 4.54
CA SER A 26 8.87 6.40 3.97
C SER A 26 8.76 6.58 2.46
N ILE A 27 9.03 7.77 1.97
CA ILE A 27 9.05 8.06 0.52
C ILE A 27 10.13 7.20 -0.15
N ARG A 28 11.27 7.02 0.49
CA ARG A 28 12.36 6.19 -0.04
C ARG A 28 11.92 4.74 -0.24
N ARG A 29 11.24 4.16 0.75
CA ARG A 29 10.73 2.78 0.66
C ARG A 29 9.66 2.65 -0.40
N PHE A 30 8.77 3.63 -0.48
CA PHE A 30 7.73 3.67 -1.50
C PHE A 30 8.33 3.74 -2.91
N LYS A 31 9.33 4.59 -3.13
CA LYS A 31 10.01 4.70 -4.42
C LYS A 31 10.67 3.39 -4.81
N LYS A 32 11.34 2.70 -3.87
CA LYS A 32 11.93 1.37 -4.12
C LYS A 32 10.87 0.35 -4.53
N THR A 33 9.74 0.35 -3.85
CA THR A 33 8.62 -0.55 -4.18
C THR A 33 8.10 -0.28 -5.58
N MET A 34 7.96 0.98 -5.97
CA MET A 34 7.53 1.35 -7.33
C MET A 34 8.53 0.89 -8.39
N GLU A 35 9.82 0.98 -8.12
CA GLU A 35 10.85 0.48 -9.04
C GLU A 35 10.76 -1.03 -9.22
N ILE A 36 10.55 -1.77 -8.13
CA ILE A 36 10.33 -3.23 -8.17
C ILE A 36 9.07 -3.56 -8.96
N PHE A 37 8.00 -2.82 -8.71
CA PHE A 37 6.72 -3.01 -9.41
C PHE A 37 6.88 -2.80 -10.92
N LYS A 38 7.59 -1.76 -11.35
CA LYS A 38 7.81 -1.48 -12.77
C LYS A 38 8.53 -2.61 -13.49
N LYS A 39 9.40 -3.34 -12.77
CA LYS A 39 10.14 -4.49 -13.32
C LYS A 39 9.28 -5.75 -13.38
N ASN A 40 8.27 -5.87 -12.54
CA ASN A 40 7.39 -7.04 -12.49
C ASN A 40 5.95 -6.64 -12.15
N THR A 41 5.22 -6.15 -13.14
CA THR A 41 3.84 -5.69 -12.98
C THR A 41 2.83 -6.82 -12.80
N LYS A 42 3.24 -8.08 -12.94
CA LYS A 42 2.39 -9.24 -12.69
C LYS A 42 2.18 -9.50 -11.20
N LYS A 43 3.06 -8.97 -10.36
CA LYS A 43 2.95 -9.06 -8.90
C LYS A 43 2.40 -7.75 -8.37
N ASN A 44 1.70 -7.81 -7.24
CA ASN A 44 1.28 -6.63 -6.52
C ASN A 44 1.95 -6.61 -5.14
N TYR A 45 2.08 -5.42 -4.58
CA TYR A 45 2.87 -5.22 -3.36
C TYR A 45 2.02 -4.57 -2.30
N VAL A 46 2.10 -5.08 -1.07
CA VAL A 46 1.34 -4.59 0.07
C VAL A 46 2.29 -4.41 1.26
N SER A 47 2.10 -3.34 2.03
CA SER A 47 2.91 -3.11 3.22
C SER A 47 2.43 -4.01 4.38
N ILE A 48 3.39 -4.60 5.10
CA ILE A 48 3.11 -5.51 6.21
C ILE A 48 3.94 -5.13 7.44
N SER A 49 3.44 -5.51 8.62
CA SER A 49 4.08 -5.21 9.90
C SER A 49 4.93 -6.35 10.46
N LYS A 50 4.79 -7.56 9.91
CA LYS A 50 5.58 -8.72 10.30
C LYS A 50 6.21 -9.37 9.08
N PRO A 51 7.49 -9.82 9.15
CA PRO A 51 8.16 -10.42 7.98
C PRO A 51 7.39 -11.61 7.43
N LYS A 52 7.21 -11.63 6.10
CA LYS A 52 6.56 -12.73 5.36
C LYS A 52 5.13 -13.06 5.79
N ASP A 53 4.47 -12.19 6.53
CA ASP A 53 3.11 -12.41 7.04
C ASP A 53 2.13 -11.46 6.36
N LEU A 54 1.44 -11.93 5.32
CA LEU A 54 0.44 -11.15 4.58
C LEU A 54 -0.81 -10.83 5.40
N SER A 55 -1.03 -11.51 6.53
CA SER A 55 -2.13 -11.18 7.43
C SER A 55 -1.84 -9.93 8.27
N SER A 56 -0.59 -9.46 8.31
CA SER A 56 -0.17 -8.30 9.09
C SER A 56 -0.22 -7.00 8.29
N LEU A 57 -1.19 -6.83 7.39
CA LEU A 57 -1.37 -5.61 6.60
C LEU A 57 -1.48 -4.39 7.51
N ASN A 58 -0.73 -3.33 7.19
CA ASN A 58 -0.74 -2.10 8.00
C ASN A 58 -1.33 -0.89 7.29
N GLY A 59 -1.72 -1.03 6.02
CA GLY A 59 -2.39 0.04 5.29
C GLY A 59 -1.50 1.18 4.80
N SER A 60 -0.18 1.12 5.02
CA SER A 60 0.70 2.19 4.59
C SER A 60 0.67 2.38 3.07
N PHE A 61 0.77 1.30 2.31
CA PHE A 61 0.58 1.37 0.87
C PHE A 61 0.19 0.01 0.27
N TYR A 62 -0.49 0.09 -0.87
CA TYR A 62 -0.82 -1.05 -1.74
C TYR A 62 -0.55 -0.63 -3.18
N VAL A 63 0.16 -1.46 -3.94
CA VAL A 63 0.48 -1.19 -5.35
C VAL A 63 0.05 -2.39 -6.20
N ILE A 64 -0.78 -2.15 -7.20
CA ILE A 64 -1.31 -3.21 -8.07
C ILE A 64 -1.51 -2.68 -9.48
N SER A 65 -1.33 -3.54 -10.50
CA SER A 65 -1.66 -3.15 -11.87
C SER A 65 -3.19 -3.02 -12.01
N THR A 66 -3.62 -2.12 -12.88
CA THR A 66 -5.05 -1.95 -13.17
C THR A 66 -5.67 -3.24 -13.68
N LYS A 67 -4.94 -3.99 -14.52
CA LYS A 67 -5.40 -5.27 -15.06
C LYS A 67 -5.69 -6.28 -13.95
N GLU A 68 -4.76 -6.43 -12.99
CA GLU A 68 -4.93 -7.36 -11.87
C GLU A 68 -6.08 -6.91 -10.97
N PHE A 69 -6.18 -5.61 -10.68
CA PHE A 69 -7.26 -5.06 -9.85
C PHE A 69 -8.63 -5.30 -10.47
N LYS A 70 -8.79 -5.09 -11.77
CA LYS A 70 -10.06 -5.32 -12.45
C LYS A 70 -10.45 -6.80 -12.45
N LYS A 71 -9.46 -7.69 -12.54
CA LYS A 71 -9.66 -9.13 -12.51
C LYS A 71 -10.06 -9.62 -11.13
N GLU A 72 -9.31 -9.23 -10.11
CA GLU A 72 -9.47 -9.75 -8.74
C GLU A 72 -10.39 -8.89 -7.88
N LYS A 73 -10.59 -7.62 -8.25
CA LYS A 73 -11.40 -6.63 -7.51
C LYS A 73 -10.94 -6.47 -6.05
N ALA A 74 -9.62 -6.60 -5.81
CA ALA A 74 -9.00 -6.52 -4.49
C ALA A 74 -7.54 -6.12 -4.62
N PHE A 75 -6.99 -5.52 -3.56
CA PHE A 75 -5.56 -5.19 -3.48
C PHE A 75 -4.71 -6.35 -2.95
N LEU A 76 -5.30 -7.29 -2.23
CA LEU A 76 -4.61 -8.50 -1.76
C LEU A 76 -5.08 -9.67 -2.61
N THR A 77 -4.14 -10.26 -3.37
CA THR A 77 -4.42 -11.36 -4.29
C THR A 77 -3.40 -12.49 -4.09
N LYS A 78 -3.57 -13.59 -4.81
CA LYS A 78 -2.59 -14.69 -4.82
C LYS A 78 -1.21 -14.27 -5.32
N ASN A 79 -1.12 -13.15 -6.04
CA ASN A 79 0.13 -12.60 -6.57
C ASN A 79 0.73 -11.51 -5.67
N SER A 80 0.22 -11.34 -4.46
CA SER A 80 0.68 -10.31 -3.53
C SER A 80 2.02 -10.67 -2.91
N ILE A 81 2.91 -9.67 -2.82
CA ILE A 81 4.18 -9.75 -2.13
C ILE A 81 4.18 -8.72 -1.01
N GLY A 82 4.49 -9.15 0.20
CA GLY A 82 4.57 -8.27 1.36
C GLY A 82 5.86 -7.48 1.41
N ILE A 83 5.76 -6.18 1.63
CA ILE A 83 6.91 -5.30 1.88
C ILE A 83 6.93 -5.00 3.39
N PHE A 84 7.89 -5.59 4.10
CA PHE A 84 7.99 -5.43 5.54
C PHE A 84 8.51 -4.05 5.92
N LEU A 85 7.73 -3.33 6.73
CA LEU A 85 8.10 -2.04 7.28
C LEU A 85 8.70 -2.22 8.66
N LYS A 86 10.04 -2.11 8.78
CA LYS A 86 10.76 -2.32 10.04
C LYS A 86 10.56 -1.20 11.04
N ASP A 87 10.40 0.04 10.58
CA ASP A 87 10.26 1.20 11.45
C ASP A 87 8.87 1.20 12.10
N LYS A 88 8.84 1.20 13.43
CA LYS A 88 7.59 1.15 14.19
C LYS A 88 6.65 2.30 13.87
N LYS A 89 7.16 3.50 13.58
CA LYS A 89 6.31 4.64 13.25
C LYS A 89 5.60 4.47 11.89
N GLU A 90 6.21 3.74 10.94
CA GLU A 90 5.57 3.43 9.66
C GLU A 90 4.42 2.42 9.81
N GLN A 91 4.38 1.68 10.91
CA GLN A 91 3.35 0.69 11.19
C GLN A 91 2.13 1.27 11.90
N ILE A 92 2.18 2.53 12.32
CA ILE A 92 1.07 3.16 13.05
C ILE A 92 -0.10 3.43 12.11
N ASP A 93 -1.26 2.88 12.48
CA ASP A 93 -2.54 3.13 11.80
C ASP A 93 -3.48 3.77 12.85
N ILE A 94 -3.91 5.01 12.59
CA ILE A 94 -4.67 5.79 13.57
C ILE A 94 -6.16 5.48 13.42
N ASP A 95 -6.66 4.58 14.26
CA ASP A 95 -8.08 4.24 14.35
C ASP A 95 -8.69 4.64 15.71
N THR A 96 -7.84 4.85 16.73
CA THR A 96 -8.27 5.18 18.08
C THR A 96 -7.47 6.35 18.63
N LYS A 97 -7.93 6.92 19.77
CA LYS A 97 -7.21 7.98 20.47
C LYS A 97 -5.85 7.49 21.00
N ILE A 98 -5.75 6.21 21.38
CA ILE A 98 -4.49 5.60 21.82
C ILE A 98 -3.50 5.60 20.66
N ASP A 99 -3.93 5.24 19.46
CA ASP A 99 -3.09 5.28 18.27
C ASP A 99 -2.62 6.70 17.95
N LEU A 100 -3.51 7.69 18.09
CA LEU A 100 -3.16 9.09 17.88
C LEU A 100 -2.08 9.56 18.87
N ASN A 101 -2.19 9.16 20.13
CA ASN A 101 -1.19 9.50 21.15
C ASN A 101 0.16 8.84 20.86
N ARG A 102 0.16 7.59 20.39
CA ARG A 102 1.39 6.92 19.94
C ARG A 102 2.04 7.65 18.77
N ALA A 103 1.24 8.06 17.80
CA ALA A 103 1.72 8.83 16.65
C ALA A 103 2.36 10.15 17.11
N LYS A 104 1.72 10.87 18.04
CA LYS A 104 2.25 12.11 18.61
C LYS A 104 3.60 11.92 19.28
N SER A 105 3.87 10.77 19.88
CA SER A 105 5.15 10.48 20.55
C SER A 105 6.34 10.44 19.60
N PHE A 106 6.11 10.30 18.27
CA PHE A 106 7.14 10.29 17.25
C PHE A 106 7.39 11.67 16.61
N LEU A 107 6.67 12.68 17.01
CA LEU A 107 6.84 14.05 16.48
C LEU A 107 8.01 14.80 17.10
#